data_b309714080566debe560090f77a95234
#
_entry.id   b309714080566debe560090f77a95234
#
_cell.length_a   1.000
_cell.length_b   1.000
_cell.length_c   1.000
_cell.angle_alpha   90.00
_cell.angle_beta   90.00
_cell.angle_gamma   90.00
#
_symmetry.space_group_name_H-M   'P 1'
#
loop_
_entity.id
_entity.type
_entity.pdbx_description
1 polymer ?
#
loop_
_entity_poly.entity_id
_entity_poly.type
_entity_poly.pdbx_seq_one_letter_code
_entity_poly.pdbx_strand_id
1 'polypeptide(L)'
;SWSPPQVIVSDGAYGILGFEGDTSDHQGIAEWYEPHVRVWSERATAQTTLWFWNSEIGWAVAHPVLERHGWRYVNANVWNKGKAHVAGNVNTGNIRRFPVVTEMCVQYVFDPRIDSLTLQRWLYREWKRTGLAFRKANEACGVADVATRKYLDRGHLWYFPQPEMFNKMARFANEHGDPSGRPYFSRDGVRPMTSDEWAAMR
;
A
#
# COMPACT_ATOMS: atom_id res chain seq x y z
N SER A 1 3.59 6.63 23.40
CA SER A 1 3.34 6.07 22.06
C SER A 1 3.80 7.08 21.01
N TRP A 2 4.50 6.63 20.00
CA TRP A 2 4.95 7.47 18.88
C TRP A 2 3.75 7.73 17.96
N SER A 3 3.65 8.95 17.44
CA SER A 3 2.68 9.25 16.38
C SER A 3 3.01 8.45 15.11
N PRO A 4 2.01 8.07 14.29
CA PRO A 4 2.27 7.48 12.99
C PRO A 4 3.17 8.39 12.13
N PRO A 5 4.15 7.83 11.41
CA PRO A 5 5.03 8.64 10.57
C PRO A 5 4.25 9.19 9.37
N GLN A 6 4.47 10.44 9.04
CA GLN A 6 3.97 11.02 7.77
C GLN A 6 4.90 10.69 6.61
N VAL A 7 6.20 10.60 6.88
CA VAL A 7 7.23 10.29 5.89
C VAL A 7 8.17 9.24 6.46
N ILE A 8 8.46 8.24 5.67
CA ILE A 8 9.55 7.28 5.88
C ILE A 8 10.55 7.48 4.76
N VAL A 9 11.82 7.61 5.12
CA VAL A 9 12.94 7.62 4.17
C VAL A 9 13.77 6.38 4.43
N SER A 10 13.97 5.58 3.41
CA SER A 10 14.80 4.39 3.44
C SER A 10 15.97 4.56 2.48
N ASP A 11 17.18 4.53 3.01
CA ASP A 11 18.44 4.49 2.29
C ASP A 11 19.26 3.34 2.91
N GLY A 12 18.80 2.12 2.64
CA GLY A 12 19.26 0.92 3.33
C GLY A 12 20.12 0.01 2.46
N ALA A 13 19.95 -1.32 2.59
CA ALA A 13 20.77 -2.32 1.93
C ALA A 13 20.77 -2.19 0.41
N TYR A 14 21.96 -2.13 -0.18
CA TYR A 14 22.19 -2.07 -1.63
C TYR A 14 22.69 -3.39 -2.22
N GLY A 15 23.01 -4.39 -1.36
CA GLY A 15 23.59 -5.67 -1.80
C GLY A 15 25.04 -5.55 -2.25
N ILE A 16 25.82 -4.72 -1.63
CA ILE A 16 27.23 -4.42 -1.97
C ILE A 16 28.17 -4.46 -0.76
N LEU A 17 27.70 -4.94 0.40
CA LEU A 17 28.46 -4.91 1.66
C LEU A 17 28.88 -3.50 2.07
N GLY A 18 28.03 -2.50 1.80
CA GLY A 18 28.33 -1.09 2.06
C GLY A 18 28.39 -0.70 3.54
N PHE A 19 27.79 -1.50 4.41
CA PHE A 19 27.79 -1.34 5.87
C PHE A 19 27.61 -2.70 6.56
N GLU A 20 27.83 -2.73 7.89
CA GLU A 20 27.62 -3.94 8.68
C GLU A 20 26.13 -4.37 8.64
N GLY A 21 25.86 -5.57 8.14
CA GLY A 21 24.52 -6.11 7.96
C GLY A 21 23.91 -5.91 6.56
N ASP A 22 24.61 -5.23 5.64
CA ASP A 22 24.23 -5.23 4.23
C ASP A 22 24.45 -6.63 3.60
N THR A 23 23.67 -6.96 2.57
CA THR A 23 23.81 -8.22 1.85
C THR A 23 25.01 -8.20 0.91
N SER A 24 25.55 -9.38 0.58
CA SER A 24 26.68 -9.50 -0.35
C SER A 24 26.28 -9.40 -1.83
N ASP A 25 24.98 -9.53 -2.10
CA ASP A 25 24.43 -9.49 -3.45
C ASP A 25 22.96 -8.99 -3.42
N HIS A 26 22.41 -8.79 -4.60
CA HIS A 26 21.04 -8.31 -4.73
C HIS A 26 19.97 -9.37 -4.37
N GLN A 27 20.30 -10.64 -4.33
CA GLN A 27 19.32 -11.70 -4.05
C GLN A 27 18.85 -11.65 -2.59
N GLY A 28 19.73 -11.29 -1.65
CA GLY A 28 19.41 -11.15 -0.23
C GLY A 28 18.61 -9.90 0.13
N ILE A 29 18.48 -8.93 -0.79
CA ILE A 29 17.83 -7.63 -0.50
C ILE A 29 16.35 -7.82 -0.11
N ALA A 30 15.61 -8.69 -0.77
CA ALA A 30 14.19 -8.91 -0.46
C ALA A 30 13.99 -9.42 0.97
N GLU A 31 14.80 -10.40 1.38
CA GLU A 31 14.76 -10.96 2.74
C GLU A 31 15.19 -9.94 3.79
N TRP A 32 16.19 -9.14 3.46
CA TRP A 32 16.66 -8.06 4.33
C TRP A 32 15.56 -7.01 4.58
N TYR A 33 14.83 -6.61 3.54
CA TYR A 33 13.78 -5.60 3.67
C TYR A 33 12.48 -6.13 4.29
N GLU A 34 12.19 -7.43 4.22
CA GLU A 34 10.93 -8.02 4.69
C GLU A 34 10.56 -7.59 6.13
N PRO A 35 11.42 -7.75 7.16
CA PRO A 35 11.10 -7.35 8.53
C PRO A 35 10.93 -5.82 8.67
N HIS A 36 11.71 -5.03 7.95
CA HIS A 36 11.63 -3.57 7.99
C HIS A 36 10.33 -3.07 7.37
N VAL A 37 9.99 -3.55 6.18
CA VAL A 37 8.76 -3.18 5.46
C VAL A 37 7.52 -3.57 6.27
N ARG A 38 7.54 -4.73 6.93
CA ARG A 38 6.46 -5.14 7.82
C ARG A 38 6.25 -4.13 8.94
N VAL A 39 7.32 -3.74 9.65
CA VAL A 39 7.24 -2.76 10.75
C VAL A 39 6.79 -1.40 10.24
N TRP A 40 7.26 -0.96 9.08
CA TRP A 40 6.80 0.29 8.47
C TRP A 40 5.30 0.25 8.19
N SER A 41 4.81 -0.86 7.65
CA SER A 41 3.39 -1.04 7.30
C SER A 41 2.48 -1.09 8.53
N GLU A 42 2.96 -1.67 9.64
CA GLU A 42 2.23 -1.69 10.92
C GLU A 42 2.05 -0.28 11.53
N ARG A 43 2.95 0.64 11.20
CA ARG A 43 2.96 2.01 11.72
C ARG A 43 2.40 3.05 10.76
N ALA A 44 2.30 2.69 9.48
CA ALA A 44 1.84 3.58 8.42
C ALA A 44 0.34 3.80 8.48
N THR A 45 -0.06 4.98 8.04
CA THR A 45 -1.46 5.34 7.73
C THR A 45 -1.58 5.66 6.25
N ALA A 46 -2.79 5.86 5.75
CA ALA A 46 -3.01 6.30 4.38
C ALA A 46 -2.35 7.66 4.04
N GLN A 47 -1.94 8.42 5.06
CA GLN A 47 -1.20 9.68 4.91
C GLN A 47 0.32 9.47 4.83
N THR A 48 0.80 8.26 5.08
CA THR A 48 2.23 7.98 5.11
C THR A 48 2.79 7.81 3.70
N THR A 49 3.89 8.51 3.40
CA THR A 49 4.67 8.34 2.19
C THR A 49 6.00 7.66 2.52
N LEU A 50 6.46 6.80 1.61
CA LEU A 50 7.79 6.20 1.69
C LEU A 50 8.63 6.70 0.50
N TRP A 51 9.83 7.16 0.80
CA TRP A 51 10.87 7.52 -0.15
C TRP A 51 11.97 6.47 -0.05
N PHE A 52 12.05 5.61 -1.06
CA PHE A 52 12.89 4.42 -1.08
C PHE A 52 14.07 4.63 -2.03
N TRP A 53 15.26 4.82 -1.46
CA TRP A 53 16.51 4.95 -2.20
C TRP A 53 17.15 3.58 -2.40
N ASN A 54 17.55 3.29 -3.63
CA ASN A 54 18.33 2.09 -3.96
C ASN A 54 18.90 2.18 -5.37
N SER A 55 19.71 1.18 -5.74
CA SER A 55 20.03 0.92 -7.13
C SER A 55 18.79 0.39 -7.89
N GLU A 56 18.83 0.43 -9.22
CA GLU A 56 17.74 -0.07 -10.07
C GLU A 56 17.41 -1.54 -9.76
N ILE A 57 18.44 -2.37 -9.59
CA ILE A 57 18.30 -3.80 -9.27
C ILE A 57 17.78 -3.98 -7.85
N GLY A 58 18.34 -3.25 -6.87
CA GLY A 58 17.89 -3.34 -5.48
C GLY A 58 16.44 -2.94 -5.32
N TRP A 59 16.01 -1.88 -6.01
CA TRP A 59 14.61 -1.51 -6.07
C TRP A 59 13.75 -2.60 -6.73
N ALA A 60 14.15 -3.14 -7.88
CA ALA A 60 13.39 -4.17 -8.57
C ALA A 60 13.15 -5.41 -7.70
N VAL A 61 14.12 -5.78 -6.87
CA VAL A 61 14.02 -6.90 -5.92
C VAL A 61 13.15 -6.56 -4.71
N ALA A 62 13.26 -5.34 -4.17
CA ALA A 62 12.50 -4.89 -2.99
C ALA A 62 11.03 -4.55 -3.32
N HIS A 63 10.74 -4.14 -4.56
CA HIS A 63 9.41 -3.69 -4.97
C HIS A 63 8.27 -4.71 -4.68
N PRO A 64 8.39 -6.01 -4.99
CA PRO A 64 7.37 -6.99 -4.66
C PRO A 64 7.13 -7.14 -3.14
N VAL A 65 8.16 -6.92 -2.32
CA VAL A 65 8.05 -6.91 -0.86
C VAL A 65 7.18 -5.72 -0.43
N LEU A 66 7.50 -4.53 -0.92
CA LEU A 66 6.75 -3.31 -0.65
C LEU A 66 5.27 -3.45 -1.05
N GLU A 67 5.00 -3.91 -2.27
CA GLU A 67 3.62 -4.10 -2.75
C GLU A 67 2.82 -5.09 -1.91
N ARG A 68 3.45 -6.23 -1.53
CA ARG A 68 2.81 -7.25 -0.69
C ARG A 68 2.36 -6.70 0.65
N HIS A 69 3.12 -5.75 1.21
CA HIS A 69 2.82 -5.09 2.48
C HIS A 69 1.96 -3.82 2.36
N GLY A 70 1.44 -3.51 1.18
CA GLY A 70 0.48 -2.42 0.98
C GLY A 70 1.09 -1.09 0.53
N TRP A 71 2.38 -1.06 0.16
CA TRP A 71 3.01 0.13 -0.42
C TRP A 71 2.71 0.19 -1.91
N ARG A 72 1.91 1.17 -2.30
CA ARG A 72 1.54 1.41 -3.70
C ARG A 72 2.54 2.36 -4.33
N TYR A 73 3.14 1.93 -5.43
CA TYR A 73 4.03 2.74 -6.25
C TYR A 73 3.34 4.01 -6.73
N VAL A 74 4.05 5.13 -6.68
CA VAL A 74 3.62 6.43 -7.22
C VAL A 74 4.46 6.79 -8.42
N ASN A 75 5.76 7.02 -8.22
CA ASN A 75 6.71 7.32 -9.30
C ASN A 75 8.15 7.04 -8.87
N ALA A 76 9.04 6.94 -9.84
CA ALA A 76 10.49 6.87 -9.62
C ALA A 76 11.13 8.20 -10.01
N ASN A 77 11.98 8.72 -9.12
CA ASN A 77 12.81 9.87 -9.35
C ASN A 77 14.25 9.39 -9.57
N VAL A 78 14.89 9.85 -10.59
CA VAL A 78 16.29 9.52 -10.89
C VAL A 78 17.18 10.66 -10.42
N TRP A 79 18.03 10.38 -9.45
CA TRP A 79 19.03 11.33 -9.00
C TRP A 79 20.31 11.17 -9.82
N ASN A 80 20.68 12.20 -10.56
CA ASN A 80 21.94 12.26 -11.28
C ASN A 80 23.05 12.76 -10.36
N LYS A 81 23.95 11.88 -9.98
CA LYS A 81 25.09 12.17 -9.10
C LYS A 81 26.26 12.87 -9.82
N GLY A 82 26.17 12.97 -11.12
CA GLY A 82 27.22 13.56 -11.96
C GLY A 82 28.47 12.67 -12.10
N LYS A 83 29.40 13.12 -12.92
CA LYS A 83 30.61 12.35 -13.28
C LYS A 83 31.57 12.11 -12.11
N ALA A 84 31.57 13.00 -11.10
CA ALA A 84 32.48 12.90 -9.97
C ALA A 84 32.20 11.70 -9.04
N HIS A 85 31.03 11.10 -9.15
CA HIS A 85 30.61 9.95 -8.33
C HIS A 85 30.80 8.60 -9.01
N VAL A 86 31.40 8.56 -10.20
CA VAL A 86 31.84 7.31 -10.79
C VAL A 86 32.98 6.77 -9.93
N ALA A 87 32.73 5.68 -9.20
CA ALA A 87 33.70 5.09 -8.30
C ALA A 87 35.07 4.91 -8.98
N GLY A 88 36.14 5.45 -8.37
CA GLY A 88 37.47 5.58 -8.94
C GLY A 88 38.25 4.27 -9.18
N ASN A 89 37.66 3.12 -8.98
CA ASN A 89 38.29 1.81 -9.16
C ASN A 89 37.74 1.01 -10.36
N VAL A 90 37.30 1.70 -11.39
CA VAL A 90 36.82 1.01 -12.58
C VAL A 90 38.02 0.71 -13.47
N ASN A 91 38.44 -0.54 -13.52
CA ASN A 91 39.41 -0.97 -14.53
C ASN A 91 38.78 -0.84 -15.93
N THR A 92 39.12 0.22 -16.63
CA THR A 92 38.55 0.58 -17.92
C THR A 92 38.72 -0.51 -18.98
N GLY A 93 39.74 -1.35 -18.86
CA GLY A 93 39.99 -2.47 -19.78
C GLY A 93 38.95 -3.60 -19.70
N ASN A 94 38.22 -3.71 -18.59
CA ASN A 94 37.27 -4.78 -18.32
C ASN A 94 35.82 -4.32 -18.15
N ILE A 95 35.53 -3.03 -18.40
CA ILE A 95 34.16 -2.51 -18.28
C ILE A 95 33.26 -3.18 -19.33
N ARG A 96 32.21 -3.85 -18.85
CA ARG A 96 31.14 -4.45 -19.67
C ARG A 96 29.83 -3.69 -19.58
N ARG A 97 29.79 -2.55 -18.86
CA ARG A 97 28.60 -1.73 -18.63
C ARG A 97 28.94 -0.24 -18.65
N PHE A 98 27.93 0.58 -18.86
CA PHE A 98 28.08 2.03 -18.64
C PHE A 98 28.32 2.32 -17.16
N PRO A 99 29.14 3.33 -16.82
CA PRO A 99 29.29 3.80 -15.44
C PRO A 99 27.94 4.20 -14.85
N VAL A 100 27.67 3.77 -13.63
CA VAL A 100 26.46 4.17 -12.91
C VAL A 100 26.69 5.55 -12.28
N VAL A 101 25.97 6.54 -12.78
CA VAL A 101 26.02 7.93 -12.31
C VAL A 101 24.69 8.38 -11.70
N THR A 102 23.77 7.46 -11.54
CA THR A 102 22.41 7.73 -11.04
C THR A 102 22.05 6.81 -9.90
N GLU A 103 21.16 7.27 -9.06
CA GLU A 103 20.41 6.45 -8.09
C GLU A 103 18.93 6.68 -8.25
N MET A 104 18.15 5.71 -7.83
CA MET A 104 16.69 5.80 -7.84
C MET A 104 16.17 6.16 -6.46
N CYS A 105 15.25 7.13 -6.43
CA CYS A 105 14.44 7.41 -5.26
C CYS A 105 12.98 7.19 -5.63
N VAL A 106 12.42 6.10 -5.18
CA VAL A 106 11.07 5.69 -5.56
C VAL A 106 10.08 6.08 -4.47
N GLN A 107 9.04 6.79 -4.87
CA GLN A 107 7.98 7.22 -3.98
C GLN A 107 6.85 6.20 -3.93
N TYR A 108 6.43 5.89 -2.72
CA TYR A 108 5.26 5.07 -2.43
C TYR A 108 4.31 5.80 -1.48
N VAL A 109 3.05 5.40 -1.53
CA VAL A 109 2.04 5.72 -0.53
C VAL A 109 1.50 4.44 0.08
N PHE A 110 1.12 4.50 1.34
CA PHE A 110 0.56 3.34 2.01
C PHE A 110 -0.92 3.17 1.67
N ASP A 111 -1.28 2.00 1.15
CA ASP A 111 -2.66 1.59 0.86
C ASP A 111 -3.10 0.60 1.96
N PRO A 112 -3.88 1.05 2.97
CA PRO A 112 -4.36 0.17 4.02
C PRO A 112 -5.10 -1.04 3.47
N ARG A 113 -4.91 -2.19 4.10
CA ARG A 113 -5.57 -3.43 3.72
C ARG A 113 -6.37 -4.01 4.88
N ILE A 114 -7.46 -4.67 4.57
CA ILE A 114 -8.24 -5.46 5.52
C ILE A 114 -8.31 -6.87 4.98
N ASP A 115 -7.97 -7.87 5.78
CA ASP A 115 -7.88 -9.29 5.38
C ASP A 115 -7.01 -9.48 4.11
N SER A 116 -5.88 -8.78 4.02
CA SER A 116 -4.97 -8.77 2.86
C SER A 116 -5.58 -8.22 1.56
N LEU A 117 -6.79 -7.69 1.60
CA LEU A 117 -7.47 -7.08 0.47
C LEU A 117 -7.32 -5.56 0.48
N THR A 118 -7.22 -4.95 -0.71
CA THR A 118 -7.40 -3.50 -0.84
C THR A 118 -8.80 -3.11 -0.35
N LEU A 119 -8.97 -1.87 0.12
CA LEU A 119 -10.26 -1.38 0.63
C LEU A 119 -11.39 -1.54 -0.41
N GLN A 120 -11.09 -1.30 -1.69
CA GLN A 120 -12.00 -1.54 -2.80
C GLN A 120 -12.51 -2.99 -2.85
N ARG A 121 -11.58 -3.95 -2.84
CA ARG A 121 -11.92 -5.38 -2.90
C ARG A 121 -12.62 -5.86 -1.64
N TRP A 122 -12.22 -5.32 -0.50
CA TRP A 122 -12.83 -5.63 0.79
C TRP A 122 -14.28 -5.14 0.85
N LEU A 123 -14.56 -3.87 0.47
CA LEU A 123 -15.92 -3.32 0.40
C LEU A 123 -16.83 -4.15 -0.52
N TYR A 124 -16.33 -4.48 -1.72
CA TYR A 124 -17.07 -5.32 -2.65
C TYR A 124 -17.39 -6.69 -2.05
N ARG A 125 -16.41 -7.34 -1.41
CA ARG A 125 -16.57 -8.64 -0.76
C ARG A 125 -17.60 -8.57 0.38
N GLU A 126 -17.48 -7.59 1.25
CA GLU A 126 -18.40 -7.43 2.38
C GLU A 126 -19.83 -7.17 1.91
N TRP A 127 -20.03 -6.33 0.90
CA TRP A 127 -21.37 -6.15 0.32
C TRP A 127 -21.89 -7.43 -0.34
N LYS A 128 -21.08 -8.10 -1.13
CA LYS A 128 -21.48 -9.37 -1.77
C LYS A 128 -21.87 -10.45 -0.74
N ARG A 129 -21.20 -10.47 0.40
CA ARG A 129 -21.47 -11.41 1.50
C ARG A 129 -22.88 -11.24 2.10
N THR A 130 -23.47 -10.05 1.98
CA THR A 130 -24.82 -9.76 2.49
C THR A 130 -25.95 -10.44 1.72
N GLY A 131 -25.70 -10.99 0.53
CA GLY A 131 -26.74 -11.47 -0.38
C GLY A 131 -27.57 -10.36 -1.05
N LEU A 132 -27.42 -9.11 -0.62
CA LEU A 132 -28.19 -7.99 -1.14
C LEU A 132 -27.76 -7.60 -2.57
N ALA A 133 -28.73 -7.26 -3.40
CA ALA A 133 -28.45 -6.71 -4.72
C ALA A 133 -27.70 -5.38 -4.60
N PHE A 134 -26.77 -5.11 -5.52
CA PHE A 134 -25.94 -3.87 -5.49
C PHE A 134 -26.78 -2.58 -5.48
N ARG A 135 -27.95 -2.57 -6.13
CA ARG A 135 -28.89 -1.43 -6.11
C ARG A 135 -29.38 -1.07 -4.70
N LYS A 136 -29.37 -2.02 -3.77
CA LYS A 136 -29.75 -1.77 -2.36
C LYS A 136 -28.76 -0.85 -1.62
N ALA A 137 -27.53 -0.71 -2.12
CA ALA A 137 -26.60 0.27 -1.61
C ALA A 137 -27.07 1.71 -1.87
N ASN A 138 -27.80 1.98 -2.97
CA ASN A 138 -28.42 3.29 -3.21
C ASN A 138 -29.51 3.60 -2.18
N GLU A 139 -30.36 2.62 -1.89
CA GLU A 139 -31.40 2.71 -0.86
C GLU A 139 -30.78 2.95 0.51
N ALA A 140 -29.75 2.20 0.89
CA ALA A 140 -29.00 2.37 2.12
C ALA A 140 -28.44 3.80 2.28
N CYS A 141 -27.90 4.35 1.22
CA CYS A 141 -27.32 5.69 1.22
C CYS A 141 -28.32 6.84 1.03
N GLY A 142 -29.58 6.54 0.69
CA GLY A 142 -30.59 7.55 0.38
C GLY A 142 -30.27 8.36 -0.88
N VAL A 143 -29.64 7.73 -1.88
CA VAL A 143 -29.24 8.38 -3.14
C VAL A 143 -29.90 7.69 -4.34
N ALA A 144 -30.14 8.46 -5.41
CA ALA A 144 -30.62 7.95 -6.67
C ALA A 144 -29.47 7.50 -7.57
N ASP A 145 -29.71 6.46 -8.33
CA ASP A 145 -28.95 5.93 -9.45
C ASP A 145 -27.50 5.48 -9.25
N VAL A 146 -26.48 6.29 -9.44
CA VAL A 146 -25.16 5.75 -9.79
C VAL A 146 -24.11 5.96 -8.70
N ALA A 147 -24.40 6.77 -7.69
CA ALA A 147 -23.39 7.22 -6.74
C ALA A 147 -22.74 6.05 -5.96
N THR A 148 -23.54 5.10 -5.47
CA THR A 148 -23.02 3.97 -4.69
C THR A 148 -22.40 2.88 -5.57
N ARG A 149 -22.71 2.83 -6.87
CA ARG A 149 -22.07 1.91 -7.79
C ARG A 149 -20.56 2.09 -7.81
N LYS A 150 -20.07 3.34 -7.69
CA LYS A 150 -18.63 3.65 -7.62
C LYS A 150 -17.98 3.13 -6.33
N TYR A 151 -18.70 3.04 -5.22
CA TYR A 151 -18.18 2.51 -3.96
C TYR A 151 -17.94 1.00 -4.02
N LEU A 152 -18.72 0.29 -4.83
CA LEU A 152 -18.66 -1.15 -4.99
C LEU A 152 -18.07 -1.59 -6.33
N ASP A 153 -17.52 -0.64 -7.10
CA ASP A 153 -16.82 -0.94 -8.35
C ASP A 153 -15.49 -1.67 -8.07
N ARG A 154 -15.12 -2.60 -8.96
CA ARG A 154 -13.85 -3.33 -8.88
C ARG A 154 -12.79 -2.80 -9.84
N GLY A 155 -13.14 -1.83 -10.64
CA GLY A 155 -12.27 -1.22 -11.65
C GLY A 155 -11.77 0.16 -11.26
N HIS A 156 -11.38 0.91 -12.27
CA HIS A 156 -10.81 2.25 -12.15
C HIS A 156 -11.82 3.34 -11.75
N LEU A 157 -13.11 3.05 -11.80
CA LEU A 157 -14.17 3.97 -11.39
C LEU A 157 -14.42 3.97 -9.88
N TRP A 158 -13.70 3.11 -9.14
CA TRP A 158 -13.88 3.03 -7.71
C TRP A 158 -13.59 4.36 -7.02
N TYR A 159 -14.46 4.69 -6.09
CA TYR A 159 -14.35 5.87 -5.25
C TYR A 159 -14.47 5.49 -3.78
N PHE A 160 -13.56 6.02 -2.94
CA PHE A 160 -13.59 5.79 -1.51
C PHE A 160 -14.86 6.40 -0.91
N PRO A 161 -15.76 5.61 -0.30
CA PRO A 161 -16.99 6.13 0.31
C PRO A 161 -16.69 7.15 1.39
N GLN A 162 -17.43 8.24 1.40
CA GLN A 162 -17.40 9.16 2.54
C GLN A 162 -17.79 8.41 3.82
N PRO A 163 -17.23 8.75 5.00
CA PRO A 163 -17.47 8.04 6.25
C PRO A 163 -18.94 7.86 6.58
N GLU A 164 -19.76 8.88 6.31
CA GLU A 164 -21.22 8.80 6.48
C GLU A 164 -21.86 7.74 5.57
N MET A 165 -21.46 7.68 4.30
CA MET A 165 -22.00 6.72 3.34
C MET A 165 -21.56 5.30 3.68
N PHE A 166 -20.31 5.12 4.11
CA PHE A 166 -19.83 3.84 4.63
C PHE A 166 -20.69 3.37 5.81
N ASN A 167 -20.94 4.25 6.80
CA ASN A 167 -21.74 3.93 7.98
C ASN A 167 -23.18 3.54 7.61
N LYS A 168 -23.81 4.27 6.67
CA LYS A 168 -25.15 3.93 6.15
C LYS A 168 -25.18 2.55 5.52
N MET A 169 -24.19 2.23 4.65
CA MET A 169 -24.06 0.92 4.03
C MET A 169 -23.83 -0.20 5.06
N ALA A 170 -22.94 0.02 6.02
CA ALA A 170 -22.65 -0.96 7.06
C ALA A 170 -23.86 -1.25 7.95
N ARG A 171 -24.59 -0.22 8.38
CA ARG A 171 -25.83 -0.37 9.15
C ARG A 171 -26.88 -1.14 8.37
N PHE A 172 -27.19 -0.71 7.14
CA PHE A 172 -28.17 -1.35 6.28
C PHE A 172 -27.83 -2.83 6.03
N ALA A 173 -26.55 -3.13 5.79
CA ALA A 173 -26.09 -4.50 5.59
C ALA A 173 -26.32 -5.40 6.82
N ASN A 174 -26.11 -4.86 8.02
CA ASN A 174 -26.32 -5.62 9.27
C ASN A 174 -27.81 -5.75 9.64
N GLU A 175 -28.67 -4.84 9.17
CA GLU A 175 -30.12 -4.88 9.40
C GLU A 175 -30.86 -5.77 8.39
N HIS A 176 -30.39 -5.84 7.15
CA HIS A 176 -31.14 -6.44 6.03
C HIS A 176 -30.39 -7.54 5.26
N GLY A 177 -29.13 -7.77 5.57
CA GLY A 177 -28.34 -8.82 4.93
C GLY A 177 -28.71 -10.22 5.43
N ASP A 178 -28.28 -11.23 4.69
CA ASP A 178 -28.48 -12.63 5.08
C ASP A 178 -27.85 -12.90 6.46
N PRO A 179 -28.41 -13.82 7.27
CA PRO A 179 -27.80 -14.21 8.53
C PRO A 179 -26.33 -14.63 8.36
N SER A 180 -25.45 -14.04 9.15
CA SER A 180 -24.00 -14.24 9.05
C SER A 180 -23.42 -14.51 10.42
N GLY A 181 -22.38 -15.38 10.48
CA GLY A 181 -21.67 -15.69 11.72
C GLY A 181 -20.84 -14.53 12.28
N ARG A 182 -20.70 -13.43 11.53
CA ARG A 182 -20.01 -12.20 11.98
C ARG A 182 -20.70 -10.96 11.38
N PRO A 183 -20.59 -9.79 12.04
CA PRO A 183 -21.11 -8.56 11.48
C PRO A 183 -20.51 -8.24 10.10
N TYR A 184 -21.30 -7.60 9.25
CA TYR A 184 -20.84 -7.06 7.98
C TYR A 184 -20.00 -5.81 8.21
N PHE A 185 -19.04 -5.55 7.30
CA PHE A 185 -18.12 -4.42 7.39
C PHE A 185 -17.35 -4.35 8.71
N SER A 186 -17.01 -5.52 9.23
CA SER A 186 -16.23 -5.69 10.46
C SER A 186 -14.77 -6.02 10.13
N ARG A 187 -13.83 -5.32 10.78
CA ARG A 187 -12.41 -5.60 10.70
C ARG A 187 -11.98 -6.69 11.69
N ASP A 188 -12.56 -6.68 12.87
CA ASP A 188 -12.24 -7.58 14.00
C ASP A 188 -13.17 -8.80 14.12
N GLY A 189 -14.24 -8.84 13.31
CA GLY A 189 -15.28 -9.88 13.39
C GLY A 189 -16.27 -9.70 14.54
N VAL A 190 -16.12 -8.67 15.37
CA VAL A 190 -16.92 -8.43 16.58
C VAL A 190 -18.01 -7.39 16.36
N ARG A 191 -17.65 -6.27 15.70
CA ARG A 191 -18.58 -5.17 15.40
C ARG A 191 -18.30 -4.58 14.03
N PRO A 192 -19.27 -3.90 13.41
CA PRO A 192 -18.98 -3.08 12.22
C PRO A 192 -17.97 -1.97 12.54
N MET A 193 -17.13 -1.62 11.59
CA MET A 193 -16.26 -0.45 11.69
C MET A 193 -17.08 0.82 11.84
N THR A 194 -16.59 1.75 12.65
CA THR A 194 -17.18 3.09 12.77
C THR A 194 -16.79 3.97 11.58
N SER A 195 -17.51 5.09 11.43
CA SER A 195 -17.18 6.14 10.45
C SER A 195 -15.76 6.69 10.63
N ASP A 196 -15.31 6.85 11.88
CA ASP A 196 -13.98 7.39 12.19
C ASP A 196 -12.87 6.38 11.87
N GLU A 197 -13.08 5.08 12.18
CA GLU A 197 -12.17 4.02 11.77
C GLU A 197 -12.06 3.92 10.26
N TRP A 198 -13.18 4.06 9.54
CA TRP A 198 -13.17 4.11 8.08
C TRP A 198 -12.46 5.35 7.54
N ALA A 199 -12.73 6.54 8.12
CA ALA A 199 -12.07 7.77 7.74
C ALA A 199 -10.54 7.69 7.88
N ALA A 200 -10.06 7.01 8.93
CA ALA A 200 -8.63 6.82 9.18
C ALA A 200 -7.93 5.87 8.18
N MET A 201 -8.70 5.20 7.30
CA MET A 201 -8.15 4.34 6.24
C MET A 201 -7.77 5.12 4.97
N ARG A 202 -7.94 6.44 4.96
CA ARG A 202 -7.63 7.29 3.79
C ARG A 202 -6.62 8.38 4.10
#